data_8a9fb2ea83bce17ce097c42d6e04483e
#
_entry.id   8a9fb2ea83bce17ce097c42d6e04483e
#
_cell.length_a   1.000
_cell.length_b   1.000
_cell.length_c   1.000
_cell.angle_alpha   90.00
_cell.angle_beta   90.00
_cell.angle_gamma   90.00
#
_symmetry.space_group_name_H-M   'P 1'
#
loop_
_entity.id
_entity.type
_entity.pdbx_description
1 polymer ?
#
loop_
_entity_poly.entity_id
_entity_poly.type
_entity_poly.pdbx_seq_one_letter_code
_entity_poly.pdbx_strand_id
1 'polypeptide(L)'
;DDGCFYVKSDGKIVVVNVPDGISEYYGEIIIDGEKKTVDSIAAHAFDGCTTLEYVSLPETVKTIGVSAFKNCTALSGVLLGSKDSVTIMEHAFNNCTNLRFIASNAKNMELKNDYDILSESGSETLYGQLWCLAGSEGFDDSWSCYEPRRDWRDETDIAEFRVIDCNGANVLYGCNTEDESELWEGSRLDSWIALRAAGSPAEGGTITLPETTIAINNSCFAQLDCAFTINWEELPRLVHIYDSAFAQSGLTGVIHPVQSTYMMRIRNDAFYQTNIVEADFSDVSLEEYGESALADCKQMQSVSFGWVSRKSDGEFMSIIPNGSFYGCDALTDLYFTTEKPIGLLTWYPHAPFQFADGIYDRNIRI
;
A
#
# COMPACT_ATOMS: atom_id res chain seq x y z
N ASP A 1 -2.37 21.08 -27.44
CA ASP A 1 -1.24 22.01 -27.25
C ASP A 1 -0.67 21.90 -25.83
N ASP A 2 -0.50 20.64 -25.41
CA ASP A 2 0.16 20.27 -24.12
C ASP A 2 1.69 20.11 -24.26
N GLY A 3 2.24 20.42 -25.44
CA GLY A 3 3.66 20.26 -25.74
C GLY A 3 4.12 18.83 -26.04
N CYS A 4 3.22 17.85 -25.97
CA CYS A 4 3.53 16.47 -26.32
C CYS A 4 3.70 16.30 -27.83
N PHE A 5 4.72 15.53 -28.24
CA PHE A 5 4.91 15.13 -29.62
C PHE A 5 4.38 13.70 -29.84
N TYR A 6 3.69 13.51 -30.97
CA TYR A 6 3.11 12.21 -31.34
C TYR A 6 3.24 11.94 -32.81
N VAL A 7 3.16 10.66 -33.16
CA VAL A 7 3.10 10.20 -34.55
C VAL A 7 1.79 9.43 -34.76
N LYS A 8 1.09 9.70 -35.88
CA LYS A 8 -0.03 8.86 -36.32
C LYS A 8 0.48 7.86 -37.37
N SER A 9 0.32 6.58 -37.10
CA SER A 9 0.64 5.49 -38.02
C SER A 9 -0.49 4.46 -37.99
N ASP A 10 -1.05 4.14 -39.14
CA ASP A 10 -2.12 3.16 -39.33
C ASP A 10 -3.31 3.37 -38.39
N GLY A 11 -3.68 4.64 -38.20
CA GLY A 11 -4.78 5.05 -37.32
C GLY A 11 -4.46 5.03 -35.82
N LYS A 12 -3.23 4.60 -35.44
CA LYS A 12 -2.75 4.58 -34.06
C LYS A 12 -2.01 5.86 -33.70
N ILE A 13 -2.09 6.23 -32.44
CA ILE A 13 -1.42 7.39 -31.86
C ILE A 13 -0.27 6.89 -30.98
N VAL A 14 0.95 7.26 -31.36
CA VAL A 14 2.18 6.92 -30.63
C VAL A 14 2.76 8.18 -30.03
N VAL A 15 2.90 8.24 -28.72
CA VAL A 15 3.61 9.35 -28.05
C VAL A 15 5.10 9.15 -28.21
N VAL A 16 5.81 10.17 -28.71
CA VAL A 16 7.24 10.10 -28.99
C VAL A 16 8.10 11.00 -28.12
N ASN A 17 7.50 12.06 -27.56
CA ASN A 17 8.17 12.91 -26.59
C ASN A 17 7.15 13.68 -25.76
N VAL A 18 7.40 13.76 -24.47
CA VAL A 18 6.62 14.53 -23.51
C VAL A 18 7.55 15.52 -22.84
N PRO A 19 7.18 16.82 -22.76
CA PRO A 19 8.03 17.82 -22.12
C PRO A 19 8.14 17.55 -20.62
N ASP A 20 9.29 17.89 -20.03
CA ASP A 20 9.44 17.95 -18.57
C ASP A 20 8.49 19.00 -17.98
N GLY A 21 8.07 18.81 -16.71
CA GLY A 21 7.18 19.71 -16.00
C GLY A 21 5.75 19.21 -15.82
N ILE A 22 5.41 18.01 -16.35
CA ILE A 22 4.15 17.34 -15.98
C ILE A 22 4.38 16.47 -14.74
N SER A 23 3.40 16.44 -13.83
CA SER A 23 3.43 15.56 -12.65
C SER A 23 2.68 14.25 -12.86
N GLU A 24 1.68 14.25 -13.75
CA GLU A 24 0.83 13.10 -14.01
C GLU A 24 0.56 12.92 -15.50
N TYR A 25 0.43 11.65 -15.93
CA TYR A 25 0.10 11.34 -17.33
C TYR A 25 -0.93 10.20 -17.41
N TYR A 26 -2.04 10.47 -18.10
CA TYR A 26 -3.18 9.55 -18.21
C TYR A 26 -3.35 8.92 -19.60
N GLY A 27 -2.30 8.88 -20.42
CA GLY A 27 -2.36 8.29 -21.76
C GLY A 27 -3.29 9.03 -22.71
N GLU A 28 -3.42 10.33 -22.56
CA GLU A 28 -4.20 11.22 -23.40
C GLU A 28 -3.32 12.32 -23.98
N ILE A 29 -3.65 12.76 -25.17
CA ILE A 29 -3.06 13.93 -25.83
C ILE A 29 -4.15 14.80 -26.46
N ILE A 30 -3.85 16.07 -26.67
CA ILE A 30 -4.78 17.01 -27.31
C ILE A 30 -4.41 17.13 -28.80
N ILE A 31 -5.33 16.74 -29.68
CA ILE A 31 -5.20 16.87 -31.13
C ILE A 31 -6.37 17.68 -31.66
N ASP A 32 -6.09 18.80 -32.31
CA ASP A 32 -7.10 19.71 -32.87
C ASP A 32 -8.14 20.18 -31.81
N GLY A 33 -7.69 20.33 -30.55
CA GLY A 33 -8.53 20.74 -29.41
C GLY A 33 -9.34 19.60 -28.77
N GLU A 34 -9.22 18.37 -29.26
CA GLU A 34 -9.89 17.19 -28.70
C GLU A 34 -8.92 16.28 -27.98
N LYS A 35 -9.34 15.73 -26.84
CA LYS A 35 -8.62 14.65 -26.16
C LYS A 35 -8.67 13.37 -26.98
N LYS A 36 -7.54 12.76 -27.21
CA LYS A 36 -7.37 11.47 -27.88
C LYS A 36 -6.55 10.53 -27.01
N THR A 37 -6.98 9.29 -26.95
CA THR A 37 -6.29 8.22 -26.25
C THR A 37 -5.09 7.73 -27.06
N VAL A 38 -3.98 7.47 -26.42
CA VAL A 38 -2.78 6.94 -27.06
C VAL A 38 -2.81 5.42 -27.17
N ASP A 39 -2.11 4.85 -28.15
CA ASP A 39 -2.04 3.40 -28.40
C ASP A 39 -0.69 2.79 -27.99
N SER A 40 0.36 3.59 -27.92
CA SER A 40 1.68 3.15 -27.45
C SER A 40 2.57 4.32 -27.03
N ILE A 41 3.56 3.99 -26.20
CA ILE A 41 4.61 4.91 -25.76
C ILE A 41 5.89 4.52 -26.52
N ALA A 42 6.47 5.47 -27.26
CA ALA A 42 7.69 5.22 -28.02
C ALA A 42 8.93 5.11 -27.11
N ALA A 43 10.05 4.67 -27.71
CA ALA A 43 11.33 4.70 -27.04
C ALA A 43 11.68 6.14 -26.61
N HIS A 44 12.18 6.29 -25.35
CA HIS A 44 12.59 7.57 -24.75
C HIS A 44 11.50 8.65 -24.66
N ALA A 45 10.22 8.31 -24.75
CA ALA A 45 9.14 9.30 -24.77
C ALA A 45 9.07 10.21 -23.54
N PHE A 46 9.44 9.70 -22.37
CA PHE A 46 9.49 10.40 -21.08
C PHE A 46 10.90 10.40 -20.47
N ASP A 47 11.95 10.04 -21.22
CA ASP A 47 13.29 9.94 -20.66
C ASP A 47 13.74 11.26 -20.05
N GLY A 48 14.04 11.24 -18.74
CA GLY A 48 14.45 12.42 -17.98
C GLY A 48 13.31 13.34 -17.51
N CYS A 49 12.04 12.93 -17.59
CA CYS A 49 10.92 13.66 -16.99
C CYS A 49 10.98 13.55 -15.47
N THR A 50 11.79 14.42 -14.84
CA THR A 50 12.09 14.35 -13.40
C THR A 50 10.95 14.84 -12.50
N THR A 51 9.92 15.46 -13.06
CA THR A 51 8.72 15.92 -12.33
C THR A 51 7.54 14.95 -12.41
N LEU A 52 7.63 13.93 -13.26
CA LEU A 52 6.55 12.96 -13.46
C LEU A 52 6.45 12.03 -12.24
N GLU A 53 5.35 12.11 -11.51
CA GLU A 53 5.11 11.37 -10.27
C GLU A 53 4.23 10.14 -10.48
N TYR A 54 3.26 10.21 -11.40
CA TYR A 54 2.30 9.14 -11.62
C TYR A 54 1.92 8.98 -13.10
N VAL A 55 1.74 7.71 -13.50
CA VAL A 55 1.31 7.34 -14.84
C VAL A 55 0.17 6.34 -14.80
N SER A 56 -0.93 6.64 -15.48
CA SER A 56 -2.03 5.70 -15.72
C SER A 56 -2.26 5.56 -17.23
N LEU A 57 -1.93 4.41 -17.79
CA LEU A 57 -2.08 4.16 -19.21
C LEU A 57 -3.40 3.44 -19.50
N PRO A 58 -4.15 3.87 -20.53
CA PRO A 58 -5.42 3.27 -20.89
C PRO A 58 -5.26 1.87 -21.47
N GLU A 59 -6.38 1.15 -21.62
CA GLU A 59 -6.39 -0.21 -22.18
C GLU A 59 -5.90 -0.33 -23.63
N THR A 60 -5.86 0.79 -24.35
CA THR A 60 -5.34 0.85 -25.73
C THR A 60 -3.83 0.70 -25.80
N VAL A 61 -3.10 1.08 -24.75
CA VAL A 61 -1.63 0.99 -24.74
C VAL A 61 -1.20 -0.46 -24.58
N LYS A 62 -0.54 -0.98 -25.62
CA LYS A 62 -0.05 -2.37 -25.67
C LYS A 62 1.47 -2.46 -25.61
N THR A 63 2.18 -1.35 -25.79
CA THR A 63 3.64 -1.34 -25.82
C THR A 63 4.20 -0.11 -25.13
N ILE A 64 5.15 -0.35 -24.23
CA ILE A 64 6.02 0.65 -23.63
C ILE A 64 7.41 0.48 -24.20
N GLY A 65 7.90 1.50 -24.89
CA GLY A 65 9.15 1.47 -25.65
C GLY A 65 10.41 1.39 -24.80
N VAL A 66 11.53 1.14 -25.46
CA VAL A 66 12.86 1.09 -24.83
C VAL A 66 13.15 2.41 -24.12
N SER A 67 13.56 2.34 -22.85
CA SER A 67 13.88 3.53 -22.01
C SER A 67 12.76 4.57 -21.94
N ALA A 68 11.51 4.17 -22.14
CA ALA A 68 10.38 5.11 -22.28
C ALA A 68 10.23 6.06 -21.08
N PHE A 69 10.45 5.58 -19.87
CA PHE A 69 10.39 6.34 -18.60
C PHE A 69 11.75 6.36 -17.88
N LYS A 70 12.84 6.13 -18.61
CA LYS A 70 14.18 6.16 -18.01
C LYS A 70 14.44 7.52 -17.35
N ASN A 71 15.11 7.51 -16.18
CA ASN A 71 15.44 8.71 -15.41
C ASN A 71 14.24 9.54 -14.92
N CYS A 72 13.03 8.99 -14.87
CA CYS A 72 11.87 9.62 -14.23
C CYS A 72 12.00 9.49 -12.71
N THR A 73 12.89 10.27 -12.10
CA THR A 73 13.28 10.09 -10.69
C THR A 73 12.17 10.37 -9.68
N ALA A 74 11.16 11.17 -10.04
CA ALA A 74 9.98 11.41 -9.19
C ALA A 74 8.89 10.33 -9.37
N LEU A 75 8.97 9.51 -10.43
CA LEU A 75 7.93 8.53 -10.75
C LEU A 75 7.77 7.51 -9.62
N SER A 76 6.58 7.50 -9.02
CA SER A 76 6.27 6.69 -7.84
C SER A 76 5.28 5.57 -8.12
N GLY A 77 4.39 5.73 -9.10
CA GLY A 77 3.36 4.73 -9.42
C GLY A 77 3.03 4.67 -10.91
N VAL A 78 2.79 3.45 -11.41
CA VAL A 78 2.38 3.19 -12.79
C VAL A 78 1.24 2.20 -12.82
N LEU A 79 0.13 2.55 -13.49
CA LEU A 79 -0.98 1.66 -13.78
C LEU A 79 -1.06 1.39 -15.27
N LEU A 80 -1.03 0.13 -15.67
CA LEU A 80 -1.18 -0.35 -17.04
C LEU A 80 -2.60 -0.89 -17.22
N GLY A 81 -3.45 -0.13 -17.88
CA GLY A 81 -4.89 -0.42 -18.04
C GLY A 81 -5.23 -1.49 -19.09
N SER A 82 -4.25 -1.96 -19.89
CA SER A 82 -4.50 -3.04 -20.86
C SER A 82 -5.05 -4.29 -20.17
N LYS A 83 -6.12 -4.87 -20.71
CA LYS A 83 -6.74 -6.10 -20.19
C LYS A 83 -6.29 -7.37 -20.90
N ASP A 84 -5.76 -7.25 -22.12
CA ASP A 84 -5.35 -8.41 -22.91
C ASP A 84 -3.85 -8.69 -22.80
N SER A 85 -3.03 -7.77 -23.31
CA SER A 85 -1.59 -7.90 -23.31
C SER A 85 -0.88 -6.56 -23.25
N VAL A 86 0.29 -6.55 -22.62
CA VAL A 86 1.21 -5.42 -22.62
C VAL A 86 2.63 -5.91 -22.74
N THR A 87 3.44 -5.23 -23.58
CA THR A 87 4.88 -5.49 -23.72
C THR A 87 5.64 -4.31 -23.15
N ILE A 88 6.55 -4.58 -22.22
CA ILE A 88 7.48 -3.61 -21.63
C ILE A 88 8.87 -3.91 -22.19
N MET A 89 9.45 -2.93 -22.88
CA MET A 89 10.75 -3.06 -23.50
C MET A 89 11.90 -2.77 -22.52
N GLU A 90 13.11 -3.09 -22.94
CA GLU A 90 14.36 -2.92 -22.19
C GLU A 90 14.48 -1.53 -21.55
N HIS A 91 14.98 -1.45 -20.31
CA HIS A 91 15.25 -0.22 -19.56
C HIS A 91 14.06 0.73 -19.42
N ALA A 92 12.83 0.26 -19.65
CA ALA A 92 11.65 1.12 -19.72
C ALA A 92 11.49 2.01 -18.48
N PHE A 93 11.83 1.52 -17.29
CA PHE A 93 11.77 2.23 -16.01
C PHE A 93 13.14 2.31 -15.29
N ASN A 94 14.24 2.25 -16.05
CA ASN A 94 15.58 2.34 -15.48
C ASN A 94 15.77 3.68 -14.78
N ASN A 95 16.39 3.66 -13.59
CA ASN A 95 16.67 4.83 -12.76
C ASN A 95 15.41 5.65 -12.35
N CYS A 96 14.25 4.97 -12.15
CA CYS A 96 13.07 5.55 -11.51
C CYS A 96 13.18 5.34 -9.99
N THR A 97 14.00 6.16 -9.33
CA THR A 97 14.45 5.92 -7.94
C THR A 97 13.34 5.96 -6.89
N ASN A 98 12.20 6.62 -7.17
CA ASN A 98 11.06 6.70 -6.27
C ASN A 98 9.95 5.70 -6.60
N LEU A 99 10.17 4.81 -7.58
CA LEU A 99 9.13 3.90 -8.04
C LEU A 99 8.71 2.90 -6.95
N ARG A 100 7.44 2.93 -6.57
CA ARG A 100 6.86 2.08 -5.54
C ARG A 100 6.01 0.94 -6.08
N PHE A 101 5.36 1.15 -7.23
CA PHE A 101 4.63 0.07 -7.91
C PHE A 101 4.52 0.28 -9.41
N ILE A 102 4.45 -0.85 -10.13
CA ILE A 102 3.90 -0.97 -11.47
C ILE A 102 2.79 -2.01 -11.38
N ALA A 103 1.55 -1.66 -11.70
CA ALA A 103 0.42 -2.57 -11.67
C ALA A 103 -0.14 -2.79 -13.09
N SER A 104 -0.48 -4.02 -13.43
CA SER A 104 -1.00 -4.38 -14.74
C SER A 104 -2.30 -5.19 -14.62
N ASN A 105 -3.32 -4.76 -15.36
CA ASN A 105 -4.57 -5.49 -15.54
C ASN A 105 -4.52 -6.48 -16.73
N ALA A 106 -3.36 -6.64 -17.36
CA ALA A 106 -3.21 -7.50 -18.53
C ALA A 106 -3.17 -8.98 -18.15
N LYS A 107 -3.86 -9.82 -18.95
CA LYS A 107 -3.77 -11.28 -18.87
C LYS A 107 -2.42 -11.81 -19.33
N ASN A 108 -1.76 -11.07 -20.22
CA ASN A 108 -0.45 -11.36 -20.77
C ASN A 108 0.47 -10.17 -20.57
N MET A 109 1.61 -10.36 -19.92
CA MET A 109 2.63 -9.34 -19.82
C MET A 109 3.97 -9.89 -20.32
N GLU A 110 4.54 -9.24 -21.33
CA GLU A 110 5.83 -9.60 -21.90
C GLU A 110 6.88 -8.57 -21.46
N LEU A 111 7.89 -9.03 -20.73
CA LEU A 111 9.04 -8.23 -20.33
C LEU A 111 10.22 -8.57 -21.26
N LYS A 112 10.75 -7.57 -21.95
CA LYS A 112 11.93 -7.74 -22.82
C LYS A 112 13.19 -7.42 -22.02
N ASN A 113 14.08 -8.42 -21.85
CA ASN A 113 15.28 -8.34 -21.02
C ASN A 113 14.98 -7.94 -19.56
N ASP A 114 14.37 -8.84 -18.82
CA ASP A 114 13.80 -8.68 -17.48
C ASP A 114 14.72 -7.99 -16.47
N TYR A 115 16.03 -8.31 -16.53
CA TYR A 115 17.01 -7.78 -15.56
C TYR A 115 17.22 -6.26 -15.66
N ASP A 116 16.87 -5.64 -16.77
CA ASP A 116 17.21 -4.25 -17.05
C ASP A 116 15.99 -3.30 -17.01
N ILE A 117 14.78 -3.82 -16.89
CA ILE A 117 13.57 -2.99 -16.91
C ILE A 117 13.52 -2.05 -15.71
N LEU A 118 13.88 -2.56 -14.54
CA LEU A 118 13.90 -1.87 -13.24
C LEU A 118 15.32 -1.64 -12.70
N SER A 119 16.38 -1.86 -13.52
CA SER A 119 17.74 -1.65 -13.04
C SER A 119 17.95 -0.20 -12.60
N GLU A 120 18.65 0.00 -11.47
CA GLU A 120 18.88 1.31 -10.86
C GLU A 120 17.59 2.06 -10.47
N SER A 121 16.42 1.44 -10.52
CA SER A 121 15.22 1.99 -9.92
C SER A 121 15.23 1.72 -8.42
N GLY A 122 14.45 2.47 -7.64
CA GLY A 122 14.43 2.44 -6.15
C GLY A 122 14.10 1.08 -5.50
N SER A 123 14.01 0.03 -6.31
CA SER A 123 13.66 -1.33 -5.91
C SER A 123 14.63 -1.97 -4.91
N GLU A 124 15.90 -1.57 -4.86
CA GLU A 124 16.85 -2.10 -3.88
C GLU A 124 16.62 -1.58 -2.45
N THR A 125 15.98 -0.43 -2.31
CA THR A 125 15.74 0.20 -1.01
C THR A 125 14.26 0.35 -0.64
N LEU A 126 13.35 0.38 -1.61
CA LEU A 126 11.93 0.72 -1.41
C LEU A 126 10.95 -0.38 -1.86
N TYR A 127 11.42 -1.59 -2.17
CA TYR A 127 10.52 -2.67 -2.63
C TYR A 127 9.58 -2.24 -3.75
N GLY A 128 10.15 -1.70 -4.85
CA GLY A 128 9.41 -1.47 -6.08
C GLY A 128 8.78 -2.80 -6.50
N GLN A 129 7.45 -2.88 -6.48
CA GLN A 129 6.74 -4.13 -6.73
C GLN A 129 6.03 -4.05 -8.06
N LEU A 130 6.18 -5.12 -8.84
CA LEU A 130 5.39 -5.34 -10.03
C LEU A 130 4.18 -6.18 -9.64
N TRP A 131 2.99 -5.65 -9.89
CA TRP A 131 1.71 -6.26 -9.54
C TRP A 131 1.03 -6.77 -10.81
N CYS A 132 0.63 -8.03 -10.82
CA CYS A 132 -0.15 -8.60 -11.89
C CYS A 132 -1.32 -9.41 -11.33
N LEU A 133 -2.35 -9.58 -12.14
CA LEU A 133 -3.49 -10.41 -11.78
C LEU A 133 -3.07 -11.88 -11.67
N ALA A 134 -3.70 -12.64 -10.77
CA ALA A 134 -3.47 -14.06 -10.64
C ALA A 134 -3.73 -14.78 -11.99
N GLY A 135 -2.83 -15.69 -12.35
CA GLY A 135 -2.92 -16.43 -13.62
C GLY A 135 -2.52 -15.64 -14.86
N SER A 136 -1.93 -14.43 -14.72
CA SER A 136 -1.33 -13.73 -15.86
C SER A 136 -0.17 -14.52 -16.44
N GLU A 137 -0.18 -14.74 -17.77
CA GLU A 137 0.92 -15.42 -18.47
C GLU A 137 2.09 -14.45 -18.71
N GLY A 138 3.31 -14.98 -18.76
CA GLY A 138 4.53 -14.23 -19.11
C GLY A 138 5.41 -13.83 -17.92
N PHE A 139 5.04 -14.22 -16.70
CA PHE A 139 5.90 -14.10 -15.53
C PHE A 139 6.58 -15.43 -15.25
N ASP A 140 7.88 -15.40 -15.05
CA ASP A 140 8.53 -16.51 -14.36
C ASP A 140 8.52 -16.23 -12.84
N ASP A 141 8.72 -17.31 -12.05
CA ASP A 141 8.67 -17.27 -10.58
C ASP A 141 9.76 -16.37 -9.94
N SER A 142 10.63 -15.73 -10.74
CA SER A 142 11.72 -14.87 -10.27
C SER A 142 11.28 -13.44 -9.97
N TRP A 143 10.11 -13.03 -10.45
CA TRP A 143 9.51 -11.74 -10.16
C TRP A 143 8.45 -11.92 -9.08
N SER A 144 8.50 -11.11 -8.04
CA SER A 144 7.48 -11.11 -6.99
C SER A 144 6.15 -10.63 -7.58
N CYS A 145 5.49 -11.51 -8.33
CA CYS A 145 4.04 -11.40 -8.46
C CYS A 145 3.49 -11.56 -7.05
N TYR A 146 3.10 -10.48 -6.45
CA TYR A 146 2.50 -10.53 -5.15
C TYR A 146 1.13 -11.19 -5.29
N GLU A 147 1.06 -12.47 -5.00
CA GLU A 147 -0.16 -13.05 -4.53
C GLU A 147 -0.32 -12.54 -3.09
N PRO A 148 -1.41 -11.79 -2.77
CA PRO A 148 -1.72 -11.50 -1.38
C PRO A 148 -1.65 -12.84 -0.65
N ARG A 149 -0.86 -12.92 0.45
CA ARG A 149 -0.76 -14.16 1.23
C ARG A 149 -2.19 -14.59 1.54
N ARG A 150 -2.63 -15.69 0.94
CA ARG A 150 -3.92 -16.29 1.19
C ARG A 150 -3.95 -16.72 2.66
N ASP A 151 -4.45 -15.89 3.52
CA ASP A 151 -5.03 -16.42 4.75
C ASP A 151 -6.31 -17.15 4.30
N TRP A 152 -6.51 -18.35 4.74
CA TRP A 152 -7.64 -19.23 4.37
C TRP A 152 -9.04 -18.58 4.54
N ARG A 153 -9.10 -17.36 5.07
CA ARG A 153 -10.30 -16.53 5.22
C ARG A 153 -10.40 -15.37 4.22
N ASP A 154 -9.33 -15.12 3.45
CA ASP A 154 -9.19 -13.97 2.57
C ASP A 154 -8.98 -14.44 1.11
N GLU A 155 -9.71 -15.48 0.65
CA GLU A 155 -9.74 -15.91 -0.74
C GLU A 155 -10.47 -14.88 -1.60
N THR A 156 -9.95 -13.67 -1.65
CA THR A 156 -10.42 -12.66 -2.57
C THR A 156 -9.46 -12.60 -3.74
N ASP A 157 -9.78 -13.26 -4.83
CA ASP A 157 -9.04 -13.08 -6.06
C ASP A 157 -9.21 -11.63 -6.52
N ILE A 158 -8.10 -10.93 -6.68
CA ILE A 158 -8.12 -9.56 -7.22
C ILE A 158 -8.47 -9.67 -8.70
N ALA A 159 -9.63 -9.14 -9.06
CA ALA A 159 -10.11 -9.12 -10.43
C ALA A 159 -9.61 -7.91 -11.21
N GLU A 160 -9.26 -6.80 -10.54
CA GLU A 160 -8.81 -5.57 -11.15
C GLU A 160 -7.94 -4.76 -10.18
N PHE A 161 -6.89 -4.13 -10.70
CA PHE A 161 -6.15 -3.07 -10.01
C PHE A 161 -6.74 -1.71 -10.38
N ARG A 162 -6.91 -0.87 -9.36
CA ARG A 162 -7.27 0.54 -9.51
C ARG A 162 -6.34 1.41 -8.67
N VAL A 163 -6.15 2.65 -9.10
CA VAL A 163 -5.45 3.65 -8.29
C VAL A 163 -6.42 4.76 -7.95
N ILE A 164 -6.42 5.14 -6.69
CA ILE A 164 -7.28 6.20 -6.17
C ILE A 164 -6.38 7.27 -5.58
N ASP A 165 -6.60 8.51 -5.99
CA ASP A 165 -6.01 9.66 -5.31
C ASP A 165 -6.69 9.84 -3.95
N CYS A 166 -5.91 9.66 -2.90
CA CYS A 166 -6.31 9.79 -1.51
C CYS A 166 -5.66 11.06 -0.93
N ASN A 167 -6.09 12.23 -1.39
CA ASN A 167 -5.55 13.54 -1.02
C ASN A 167 -4.05 13.70 -1.30
N GLY A 168 -3.63 13.36 -2.54
CA GLY A 168 -2.25 13.47 -3.03
C GLY A 168 -1.45 12.18 -2.89
N ALA A 169 -1.89 11.20 -2.11
CA ALA A 169 -1.36 9.85 -2.14
C ALA A 169 -2.11 9.01 -3.17
N ASN A 170 -1.43 8.56 -4.22
CA ASN A 170 -1.97 7.61 -5.18
C ASN A 170 -1.91 6.20 -4.58
N VAL A 171 -3.04 5.67 -4.13
CA VAL A 171 -3.11 4.35 -3.49
C VAL A 171 -3.55 3.32 -4.51
N LEU A 172 -2.70 2.32 -4.73
CA LEU A 172 -3.04 1.13 -5.51
C LEU A 172 -3.98 0.24 -4.71
N TYR A 173 -5.11 -0.10 -5.30
CA TYR A 173 -6.10 -1.01 -4.74
C TYR A 173 -6.23 -2.27 -5.60
N GLY A 174 -6.34 -3.41 -4.93
CA GLY A 174 -6.92 -4.60 -5.50
C GLY A 174 -8.44 -4.59 -5.28
N CYS A 175 -9.20 -4.74 -6.36
CA CYS A 175 -10.65 -4.81 -6.31
C CYS A 175 -11.10 -6.23 -6.56
N ASN A 176 -11.97 -6.77 -5.71
CA ASN A 176 -12.70 -7.99 -5.99
C ASN A 176 -14.05 -7.61 -6.62
N THR A 177 -14.29 -8.07 -7.85
CA THR A 177 -15.55 -7.86 -8.57
C THR A 177 -16.33 -9.15 -8.78
N GLU A 178 -15.90 -10.29 -8.18
CA GLU A 178 -16.44 -11.58 -8.53
C GLU A 178 -17.75 -11.95 -7.84
N ASP A 179 -18.47 -12.71 -8.63
CA ASP A 179 -19.74 -13.44 -8.56
C ASP A 179 -20.31 -13.67 -7.14
N GLU A 180 -21.54 -13.19 -6.95
CA GLU A 180 -22.34 -13.33 -5.73
C GLU A 180 -22.56 -14.79 -5.28
N SER A 181 -22.26 -15.80 -6.12
CA SER A 181 -22.62 -17.19 -5.89
C SER A 181 -21.69 -17.97 -4.96
N GLU A 182 -20.45 -17.48 -4.76
CA GLU A 182 -19.45 -18.13 -3.90
C GLU A 182 -19.06 -17.30 -2.67
N LEU A 183 -19.68 -16.14 -2.51
CA LEU A 183 -19.36 -15.24 -1.42
C LEU A 183 -19.96 -15.73 -0.11
N TRP A 184 -19.10 -16.03 0.81
CA TRP A 184 -19.43 -16.22 2.23
C TRP A 184 -20.29 -15.05 2.73
N GLU A 185 -21.31 -15.36 3.57
CA GLU A 185 -22.24 -14.36 4.09
C GLU A 185 -21.46 -13.24 4.78
N GLY A 186 -21.17 -12.14 4.06
CA GLY A 186 -20.32 -11.01 4.51
C GLY A 186 -19.25 -10.55 3.54
N SER A 187 -18.83 -11.36 2.56
CA SER A 187 -18.02 -10.88 1.45
C SER A 187 -18.93 -10.10 0.51
N ARG A 188 -18.66 -8.81 0.34
CA ARG A 188 -19.48 -7.93 -0.50
C ARG A 188 -18.79 -7.70 -1.83
N LEU A 189 -19.56 -7.69 -2.89
CA LEU A 189 -19.25 -6.93 -4.10
C LEU A 189 -18.58 -5.60 -3.70
N ASP A 190 -17.51 -5.22 -4.34
CA ASP A 190 -16.74 -3.99 -4.03
C ASP A 190 -15.88 -4.02 -2.75
N SER A 191 -15.25 -5.14 -2.45
CA SER A 191 -14.21 -5.22 -1.43
C SER A 191 -12.90 -4.64 -1.97
N TRP A 192 -12.31 -3.72 -1.23
CA TRP A 192 -11.11 -3.00 -1.66
C TRP A 192 -9.97 -3.20 -0.68
N ILE A 193 -8.85 -3.69 -1.20
CA ILE A 193 -7.62 -3.88 -0.42
C ILE A 193 -6.62 -2.82 -0.86
N ALA A 194 -6.22 -1.94 0.05
CA ALA A 194 -5.14 -1.01 -0.19
C ALA A 194 -3.81 -1.76 -0.25
N LEU A 195 -3.16 -1.81 -1.42
CA LEU A 195 -1.98 -2.63 -1.68
C LEU A 195 -0.67 -1.85 -1.51
N ARG A 196 -0.59 -0.65 -2.08
CA ARG A 196 0.62 0.17 -2.05
C ARG A 196 0.28 1.63 -2.27
N ALA A 197 0.82 2.51 -1.44
CA ALA A 197 0.72 3.94 -1.65
C ALA A 197 1.96 4.49 -2.35
N ALA A 198 1.76 5.46 -3.23
CA ALA A 198 2.78 6.22 -3.91
C ALA A 198 2.43 7.71 -3.88
N GLY A 199 3.43 8.57 -3.92
CA GLY A 199 3.23 10.00 -3.70
C GLY A 199 3.04 10.35 -2.23
N SER A 200 2.93 11.62 -1.96
CA SER A 200 2.82 12.15 -0.61
C SER A 200 1.64 13.11 -0.54
N PRO A 201 0.74 12.97 0.44
CA PRO A 201 -0.26 14.00 0.70
C PRO A 201 0.42 15.33 1.02
N ALA A 202 -0.31 16.43 0.97
CA ALA A 202 0.17 17.69 1.51
C ALA A 202 0.64 17.48 2.95
N GLU A 203 1.74 18.12 3.35
CA GLU A 203 2.35 17.95 4.67
C GLU A 203 1.32 18.11 5.79
N GLY A 204 1.20 17.11 6.66
CA GLY A 204 0.19 17.04 7.71
C GLY A 204 -1.22 16.71 7.23
N GLY A 205 -1.40 16.36 5.96
CA GLY A 205 -2.71 16.03 5.38
C GLY A 205 -3.25 14.67 5.80
N THR A 206 -4.54 14.48 5.61
CA THR A 206 -5.20 13.19 5.83
C THR A 206 -5.27 12.42 4.51
N ILE A 207 -4.72 11.22 4.49
CA ILE A 207 -4.96 10.24 3.43
C ILE A 207 -6.37 9.69 3.64
N THR A 208 -7.30 10.06 2.76
CA THR A 208 -8.71 9.65 2.86
C THR A 208 -8.94 8.39 2.07
N LEU A 209 -8.91 7.25 2.74
CA LEU A 209 -9.21 5.95 2.15
C LEU A 209 -10.73 5.80 1.94
N PRO A 210 -11.19 5.08 0.90
CA PRO A 210 -12.60 4.78 0.68
C PRO A 210 -13.22 3.98 1.84
N GLU A 211 -14.47 4.27 2.19
CA GLU A 211 -15.24 3.54 3.21
C GLU A 211 -15.38 2.04 2.94
N THR A 212 -15.19 1.64 1.68
CA THR A 212 -15.20 0.25 1.22
C THR A 212 -13.90 -0.49 1.48
N THR A 213 -12.86 0.17 2.01
CA THR A 213 -11.57 -0.45 2.34
C THR A 213 -11.75 -1.49 3.45
N ILE A 214 -11.42 -2.75 3.14
CA ILE A 214 -11.49 -3.87 4.10
C ILE A 214 -10.13 -4.24 4.69
N ALA A 215 -9.05 -3.93 3.97
CA ALA A 215 -7.70 -4.28 4.40
C ALA A 215 -6.67 -3.26 3.93
N ILE A 216 -5.62 -3.12 4.72
CA ILE A 216 -4.39 -2.39 4.39
C ILE A 216 -3.26 -3.41 4.36
N ASN A 217 -2.70 -3.63 3.18
CA ASN A 217 -1.77 -4.72 2.90
C ASN A 217 -0.36 -4.49 3.48
N ASN A 218 0.47 -5.54 3.41
CA ASN A 218 1.86 -5.50 3.86
C ASN A 218 2.60 -4.29 3.27
N SER A 219 3.24 -3.52 4.15
CA SER A 219 4.07 -2.37 3.77
C SER A 219 3.36 -1.33 2.88
N CYS A 220 2.02 -1.26 2.86
CA CYS A 220 1.25 -0.38 1.98
C CYS A 220 1.72 1.08 2.08
N PHE A 221 1.82 1.61 3.29
CA PHE A 221 2.26 2.97 3.60
C PHE A 221 3.66 3.03 4.23
N ALA A 222 4.39 1.91 4.24
CA ALA A 222 5.72 1.87 4.83
C ALA A 222 6.66 2.88 4.16
N GLN A 223 7.49 3.55 4.97
CA GLN A 223 8.50 4.48 4.49
C GLN A 223 7.96 5.66 3.65
N LEU A 224 6.70 6.07 3.88
CA LEU A 224 6.22 7.38 3.44
C LEU A 224 6.74 8.44 4.41
N ASP A 225 7.75 9.22 3.99
CA ASP A 225 8.48 10.14 4.88
C ASP A 225 7.71 11.40 5.26
N CYS A 226 6.64 11.74 4.54
CA CYS A 226 5.79 12.89 4.87
C CYS A 226 4.94 12.62 6.11
N ALA A 227 4.64 13.66 6.89
CA ALA A 227 3.66 13.55 7.96
C ALA A 227 2.24 13.40 7.38
N PHE A 228 1.46 12.43 7.86
CA PHE A 228 0.06 12.24 7.46
C PHE A 228 -0.77 11.57 8.56
N THR A 229 -2.09 11.65 8.39
CA THR A 229 -3.08 10.90 9.18
C THR A 229 -3.93 10.02 8.25
N ILE A 230 -4.74 9.13 8.82
CA ILE A 230 -5.74 8.32 8.10
C ILE A 230 -7.12 8.66 8.65
N ASN A 231 -8.15 8.59 7.81
CA ASN A 231 -9.56 8.79 8.18
C ASN A 231 -10.16 7.56 8.88
N TRP A 232 -9.57 7.12 9.98
CA TRP A 232 -9.92 5.86 10.68
C TRP A 232 -11.40 5.70 10.96
N GLU A 233 -12.08 6.76 11.41
CA GLU A 233 -13.48 6.74 11.81
C GLU A 233 -14.44 6.55 10.61
N GLU A 234 -13.95 6.77 9.39
CA GLU A 234 -14.71 6.61 8.15
C GLU A 234 -14.47 5.23 7.47
N LEU A 235 -13.82 4.29 8.17
CA LEU A 235 -13.48 2.96 7.65
C LEU A 235 -14.24 1.83 8.35
N PRO A 236 -15.59 1.80 8.28
CA PRO A 236 -16.42 0.85 9.04
C PRO A 236 -16.26 -0.61 8.60
N ARG A 237 -15.54 -0.84 7.51
CA ARG A 237 -15.31 -2.18 6.97
C ARG A 237 -13.88 -2.68 7.16
N LEU A 238 -12.99 -1.85 7.72
CA LEU A 238 -11.60 -2.20 7.92
C LEU A 238 -11.48 -3.30 8.97
N VAL A 239 -10.93 -4.46 8.56
CA VAL A 239 -10.75 -5.64 9.42
C VAL A 239 -9.32 -6.15 9.45
N HIS A 240 -8.46 -5.74 8.52
CA HIS A 240 -7.07 -6.18 8.48
C HIS A 240 -6.09 -5.02 8.29
N ILE A 241 -5.09 -4.96 9.14
CA ILE A 241 -3.87 -4.17 8.95
C ILE A 241 -2.72 -5.17 9.00
N TYR A 242 -2.11 -5.40 7.83
CA TYR A 242 -1.10 -6.44 7.64
C TYR A 242 0.30 -6.03 8.13
N ASP A 243 1.27 -6.95 7.98
CA ASP A 243 2.63 -6.78 8.49
C ASP A 243 3.27 -5.51 7.94
N SER A 244 3.87 -4.72 8.83
CA SER A 244 4.60 -3.49 8.49
C SER A 244 3.80 -2.46 7.67
N ALA A 245 2.45 -2.50 7.69
CA ALA A 245 1.60 -1.67 6.82
C ALA A 245 1.97 -0.18 6.83
N PHE A 246 2.36 0.35 8.00
CA PHE A 246 2.79 1.74 8.21
C PHE A 246 4.22 1.86 8.75
N ALA A 247 4.99 0.78 8.74
CA ALA A 247 6.30 0.77 9.35
C ALA A 247 7.22 1.89 8.82
N GLN A 248 7.90 2.59 9.73
CA GLN A 248 8.88 3.63 9.40
C GLN A 248 8.28 4.76 8.54
N SER A 249 6.98 5.05 8.72
CA SER A 249 6.31 6.12 7.99
C SER A 249 6.08 7.36 8.86
N GLY A 250 5.73 8.47 8.21
CA GLY A 250 5.34 9.71 8.88
C GLY A 250 3.92 9.70 9.46
N LEU A 251 3.26 8.53 9.57
CA LEU A 251 1.94 8.44 10.19
C LEU A 251 1.97 9.05 11.59
N THR A 252 1.06 9.99 11.85
CA THR A 252 0.99 10.75 13.10
C THR A 252 -0.45 10.87 13.60
N GLY A 253 -0.63 11.50 14.79
CA GLY A 253 -1.95 11.74 15.39
C GLY A 253 -2.49 10.53 16.14
N VAL A 254 -3.79 10.35 16.09
CA VAL A 254 -4.53 9.31 16.79
C VAL A 254 -4.94 8.20 15.83
N ILE A 255 -4.67 6.95 16.20
CA ILE A 255 -5.27 5.80 15.55
C ILE A 255 -6.56 5.47 16.31
N HIS A 256 -7.70 5.61 15.65
CA HIS A 256 -9.00 5.30 16.23
C HIS A 256 -9.91 4.60 15.22
N PRO A 257 -9.67 3.31 14.92
CA PRO A 257 -10.54 2.55 14.06
C PRO A 257 -11.89 2.29 14.71
N VAL A 258 -12.95 2.30 13.90
CA VAL A 258 -14.30 2.00 14.37
C VAL A 258 -14.61 0.52 14.26
N GLN A 259 -15.52 0.04 15.12
CA GLN A 259 -15.95 -1.35 15.11
C GLN A 259 -16.58 -1.74 13.77
N SER A 260 -15.95 -2.68 13.12
CA SER A 260 -16.51 -3.41 11.98
C SER A 260 -17.49 -4.49 12.45
N THR A 261 -18.26 -5.07 11.53
CA THR A 261 -19.07 -6.28 11.78
C THR A 261 -18.20 -7.46 12.20
N TYR A 262 -16.93 -7.46 11.81
CA TYR A 262 -15.95 -8.50 12.11
C TYR A 262 -14.87 -8.02 13.05
N MET A 263 -14.20 -8.96 13.72
CA MET A 263 -13.06 -8.66 14.58
C MET A 263 -11.88 -8.21 13.72
N MET A 264 -11.18 -7.18 14.21
CA MET A 264 -10.01 -6.62 13.54
C MET A 264 -8.75 -7.44 13.84
N ARG A 265 -7.84 -7.49 12.87
CA ARG A 265 -6.50 -8.04 13.02
C ARG A 265 -5.46 -6.99 12.71
N ILE A 266 -4.52 -6.84 13.61
CA ILE A 266 -3.33 -6.00 13.46
C ILE A 266 -2.14 -6.95 13.49
N ARG A 267 -1.35 -6.98 12.42
CA ARG A 267 -0.21 -7.88 12.25
C ARG A 267 1.09 -7.31 12.81
N ASN A 268 2.18 -8.06 12.64
CA ASN A 268 3.48 -7.70 13.18
C ASN A 268 3.99 -6.39 12.59
N ASP A 269 4.66 -5.58 13.42
CA ASP A 269 5.30 -4.33 13.02
C ASP A 269 4.36 -3.33 12.31
N ALA A 270 3.03 -3.50 12.38
CA ALA A 270 2.06 -2.75 11.57
C ALA A 270 2.26 -1.23 11.64
N PHE A 271 2.63 -0.70 12.81
CA PHE A 271 2.89 0.72 13.06
C PHE A 271 4.31 0.97 13.60
N TYR A 272 5.23 0.03 13.37
CA TYR A 272 6.61 0.13 13.85
C TYR A 272 7.27 1.45 13.44
N GLN A 273 7.88 2.16 14.39
CA GLN A 273 8.61 3.42 14.15
C GLN A 273 7.76 4.52 13.48
N THR A 274 6.49 4.66 13.85
CA THR A 274 5.64 5.77 13.42
C THR A 274 5.64 6.92 14.46
N ASN A 275 5.07 8.06 14.05
CA ASN A 275 4.96 9.26 14.89
C ASN A 275 3.57 9.41 15.54
N ILE A 276 2.84 8.31 15.74
CA ILE A 276 1.54 8.32 16.40
C ILE A 276 1.66 8.80 17.84
N VAL A 277 0.63 9.50 18.31
CA VAL A 277 0.57 10.04 19.67
C VAL A 277 -0.33 9.20 20.57
N GLU A 278 -1.37 8.62 20.01
CA GLU A 278 -2.34 7.80 20.73
C GLU A 278 -2.81 6.65 19.82
N ALA A 279 -3.02 5.47 20.40
CA ALA A 279 -3.63 4.34 19.73
C ALA A 279 -4.85 3.88 20.55
N ASP A 280 -6.05 4.21 20.06
CA ASP A 280 -7.30 3.87 20.72
C ASP A 280 -8.01 2.75 19.99
N PHE A 281 -7.90 1.54 20.53
CA PHE A 281 -8.60 0.34 20.07
C PHE A 281 -9.74 -0.06 21.01
N SER A 282 -10.24 0.87 21.86
CA SER A 282 -11.27 0.58 22.85
C SER A 282 -12.60 0.18 22.21
N ASP A 283 -12.90 0.73 21.04
CA ASP A 283 -14.15 0.51 20.31
C ASP A 283 -14.10 -0.69 19.37
N VAL A 284 -12.95 -1.37 19.23
CA VAL A 284 -12.82 -2.52 18.33
C VAL A 284 -12.52 -3.81 19.10
N SER A 285 -13.03 -4.93 18.56
CA SER A 285 -12.65 -6.27 19.01
C SER A 285 -11.47 -6.75 18.17
N LEU A 286 -10.31 -6.95 18.80
CA LEU A 286 -9.13 -7.46 18.12
C LEU A 286 -9.09 -8.99 18.20
N GLU A 287 -9.11 -9.68 17.03
CA GLU A 287 -8.87 -11.12 16.97
C GLU A 287 -7.37 -11.42 17.05
N GLU A 288 -6.54 -10.51 16.55
CA GLU A 288 -5.09 -10.64 16.56
C GLU A 288 -4.43 -9.28 16.75
N TYR A 289 -3.42 -9.27 17.61
CA TYR A 289 -2.52 -8.15 17.78
C TYR A 289 -1.08 -8.67 17.68
N GLY A 290 -0.36 -8.21 16.68
CA GLY A 290 0.95 -8.74 16.27
C GLY A 290 2.11 -8.32 17.15
N GLU A 291 3.23 -9.05 17.06
CA GLU A 291 4.48 -8.69 17.72
C GLU A 291 4.98 -7.34 17.22
N SER A 292 5.53 -6.52 18.12
CA SER A 292 6.11 -5.20 17.82
C SER A 292 5.17 -4.24 17.07
N ALA A 293 3.85 -4.49 17.08
CA ALA A 293 2.90 -3.73 16.25
C ALA A 293 2.95 -2.21 16.49
N LEU A 294 3.28 -1.77 17.69
CA LEU A 294 3.43 -0.35 18.09
C LEU A 294 4.85 -0.04 18.58
N ALA A 295 5.84 -0.90 18.32
CA ALA A 295 7.19 -0.69 18.83
C ALA A 295 7.88 0.53 18.22
N ASP A 296 8.77 1.15 18.98
CA ASP A 296 9.52 2.37 18.63
C ASP A 296 8.65 3.58 18.23
N CYS A 297 7.36 3.61 18.60
CA CYS A 297 6.50 4.79 18.47
C CYS A 297 6.85 5.81 19.56
N LYS A 298 7.91 6.57 19.37
CA LYS A 298 8.54 7.42 20.40
C LYS A 298 7.66 8.56 20.91
N GLN A 299 6.65 8.97 20.14
CA GLN A 299 5.73 10.05 20.49
C GLN A 299 4.46 9.55 21.18
N MET A 300 4.24 8.23 21.19
CA MET A 300 3.01 7.63 21.71
C MET A 300 2.90 7.80 23.22
N GLN A 301 1.83 8.44 23.70
CA GLN A 301 1.57 8.75 25.09
C GLN A 301 0.59 7.79 25.74
N SER A 302 -0.41 7.31 24.97
CA SER A 302 -1.46 6.43 25.47
C SER A 302 -1.85 5.35 24.47
N VAL A 303 -2.27 4.21 25.03
CA VAL A 303 -2.87 3.11 24.28
C VAL A 303 -4.10 2.62 25.00
N SER A 304 -5.20 2.44 24.28
CA SER A 304 -6.44 1.86 24.81
C SER A 304 -6.79 0.59 24.06
N PHE A 305 -7.13 -0.46 24.78
CA PHE A 305 -7.60 -1.72 24.22
C PHE A 305 -9.02 -2.02 24.69
N GLY A 306 -9.89 -2.37 23.73
CA GLY A 306 -11.13 -3.06 24.01
C GLY A 306 -10.85 -4.54 24.31
N TRP A 307 -11.48 -5.42 23.56
CA TRP A 307 -11.27 -6.86 23.70
C TRP A 307 -10.21 -7.35 22.70
N VAL A 308 -9.14 -7.97 23.22
CA VAL A 308 -8.12 -8.64 22.39
C VAL A 308 -8.26 -10.14 22.59
N SER A 309 -8.50 -10.91 21.55
CA SER A 309 -8.62 -12.35 21.64
C SER A 309 -7.49 -13.03 20.87
N ARG A 310 -6.90 -14.04 21.50
CA ARG A 310 -6.13 -15.06 20.80
C ARG A 310 -6.73 -16.41 21.12
N LYS A 311 -7.00 -17.21 20.11
CA LYS A 311 -7.48 -18.57 20.29
C LYS A 311 -6.25 -19.46 20.52
N SER A 312 -6.05 -19.93 21.74
CA SER A 312 -5.12 -21.00 22.07
C SER A 312 -5.93 -22.11 22.75
N ASP A 313 -6.01 -23.27 22.14
CA ASP A 313 -6.59 -24.50 22.70
C ASP A 313 -8.01 -24.40 23.27
N GLY A 314 -8.82 -23.50 22.71
CA GLY A 314 -10.24 -23.38 23.04
C GLY A 314 -10.57 -22.35 24.13
N GLU A 315 -9.60 -21.67 24.70
CA GLU A 315 -9.81 -20.54 25.60
C GLU A 315 -9.41 -19.22 24.92
N PHE A 316 -10.27 -18.21 25.03
CA PHE A 316 -9.97 -16.85 24.60
C PHE A 316 -9.21 -16.13 25.71
N MET A 317 -7.99 -15.74 25.44
CA MET A 317 -7.18 -14.90 26.32
C MET A 317 -6.84 -13.59 25.61
N SER A 318 -6.97 -12.48 26.28
CA SER A 318 -6.40 -11.22 25.81
C SER A 318 -4.88 -11.28 25.99
N ILE A 319 -4.13 -11.26 24.88
CA ILE A 319 -2.68 -11.39 24.93
C ILE A 319 -2.03 -10.21 24.21
N ILE A 320 -1.18 -9.49 24.94
CA ILE A 320 -0.27 -8.51 24.36
C ILE A 320 1.07 -9.22 24.10
N PRO A 321 1.52 -9.31 22.84
CA PRO A 321 2.73 -10.03 22.50
C PRO A 321 4.01 -9.31 22.92
N ASN A 322 5.13 -10.00 22.75
CA ASN A 322 6.45 -9.45 23.01
C ASN A 322 6.74 -8.20 22.19
N GLY A 323 7.48 -7.27 22.81
CA GLY A 323 7.98 -6.08 22.15
C GLY A 323 6.92 -5.07 21.74
N SER A 324 5.63 -5.29 22.07
CA SER A 324 4.51 -4.44 21.62
C SER A 324 4.76 -2.95 21.82
N PHE A 325 5.42 -2.58 22.93
CA PHE A 325 5.71 -1.19 23.31
C PHE A 325 7.21 -0.93 23.49
N TYR A 326 8.06 -1.79 22.90
CA TYR A 326 9.49 -1.56 22.91
C TYR A 326 9.82 -0.18 22.31
N GLY A 327 10.65 0.61 22.99
CA GLY A 327 11.07 1.94 22.50
C GLY A 327 9.99 3.04 22.51
N CYS A 328 8.81 2.80 23.08
CA CYS A 328 7.75 3.81 23.25
C CYS A 328 8.07 4.73 24.44
N ASP A 329 9.04 5.62 24.27
CA ASP A 329 9.63 6.39 25.36
C ASP A 329 8.66 7.41 26.01
N ALA A 330 7.64 7.86 25.30
CA ALA A 330 6.63 8.79 25.81
C ALA A 330 5.41 8.11 26.45
N LEU A 331 5.29 6.78 26.36
CA LEU A 331 4.11 6.05 26.84
C LEU A 331 3.96 6.18 28.38
N THR A 332 2.83 6.73 28.81
CA THR A 332 2.49 6.94 30.21
C THR A 332 1.20 6.24 30.62
N ASP A 333 0.30 6.00 29.69
CA ASP A 333 -1.06 5.51 29.96
C ASP A 333 -1.39 4.29 29.10
N LEU A 334 -1.91 3.25 29.76
CA LEU A 334 -2.37 2.03 29.11
C LEU A 334 -3.74 1.66 29.68
N TYR A 335 -4.77 1.68 28.86
CA TYR A 335 -6.14 1.45 29.26
C TYR A 335 -6.67 0.13 28.71
N PHE A 336 -7.44 -0.59 29.55
CA PHE A 336 -8.17 -1.79 29.15
C PHE A 336 -9.64 -1.62 29.54
N THR A 337 -10.53 -1.67 28.57
CA THR A 337 -11.97 -1.56 28.80
C THR A 337 -12.63 -2.91 29.05
N THR A 338 -11.87 -4.00 29.03
CA THR A 338 -12.39 -5.36 29.24
C THR A 338 -12.35 -5.77 30.71
N GLU A 339 -13.42 -6.46 31.18
CA GLU A 339 -13.46 -7.07 32.52
C GLU A 339 -12.66 -8.41 32.60
N LYS A 340 -12.16 -8.92 31.47
CA LYS A 340 -11.43 -10.19 31.43
C LYS A 340 -9.95 -10.00 31.73
N PRO A 341 -9.31 -10.98 32.40
CA PRO A 341 -7.87 -10.90 32.66
C PRO A 341 -7.07 -10.86 31.36
N ILE A 342 -6.06 -10.00 31.37
CA ILE A 342 -5.15 -9.80 30.25
C ILE A 342 -3.92 -10.65 30.47
N GLY A 343 -3.60 -11.50 29.50
CA GLY A 343 -2.34 -12.24 29.47
C GLY A 343 -1.24 -11.39 28.83
N LEU A 344 -0.14 -11.22 29.54
CA LEU A 344 1.08 -10.66 28.98
C LEU A 344 2.00 -11.82 28.59
N LEU A 345 2.32 -11.96 27.29
CA LEU A 345 3.33 -12.89 26.85
C LEU A 345 4.72 -12.32 27.17
N THR A 346 5.36 -12.93 28.18
CA THR A 346 6.73 -12.59 28.57
C THR A 346 7.69 -13.71 28.14
N TRP A 347 8.01 -13.81 26.85
CA TRP A 347 9.13 -14.63 26.38
C TRP A 347 10.38 -13.77 26.33
N TYR A 348 11.36 -14.11 27.15
CA TYR A 348 12.69 -13.50 27.14
C TYR A 348 13.30 -13.54 25.72
N PRO A 349 13.94 -12.47 25.20
CA PRO A 349 14.46 -11.30 25.94
C PRO A 349 13.65 -10.00 25.83
N HIS A 350 12.53 -9.98 25.13
CA HIS A 350 11.76 -8.76 24.85
C HIS A 350 10.39 -8.80 25.52
N ALA A 351 10.35 -8.43 26.81
CA ALA A 351 9.06 -8.22 27.49
C ALA A 351 8.24 -7.11 26.81
N PRO A 352 6.88 -7.12 26.82
CA PRO A 352 6.03 -6.12 26.17
C PRO A 352 6.39 -4.68 26.52
N PHE A 353 6.94 -4.45 27.70
CA PHE A 353 7.30 -3.15 28.27
C PHE A 353 8.80 -2.92 28.37
N GLN A 354 9.61 -3.52 27.51
CA GLN A 354 11.04 -3.20 27.49
C GLN A 354 11.24 -1.86 26.81
N PHE A 355 11.51 -0.82 27.59
CA PHE A 355 11.91 0.48 27.10
C PHE A 355 13.39 0.47 26.64
N ALA A 356 13.74 1.30 25.67
CA ALA A 356 15.07 1.30 25.04
C ALA A 356 16.24 1.50 26.05
N ASP A 357 15.98 2.15 27.18
CA ASP A 357 16.98 2.47 28.20
C ASP A 357 17.16 1.40 29.29
N GLY A 358 16.51 0.24 29.17
CA GLY A 358 16.58 -0.80 30.20
C GLY A 358 15.94 -0.41 31.53
N ILE A 359 15.16 0.66 31.55
CA ILE A 359 14.51 1.19 32.78
C ILE A 359 13.15 0.49 32.92
N TYR A 360 13.12 -0.48 33.83
CA TYR A 360 11.89 -1.19 34.24
C TYR A 360 10.94 -0.35 35.10
N ASP A 361 11.24 0.93 35.33
CA ASP A 361 10.63 1.78 36.38
C ASP A 361 9.91 3.01 35.82
N ARG A 362 9.15 2.87 34.72
CA ARG A 362 8.18 3.92 34.38
C ARG A 362 6.85 3.60 35.06
N ASN A 363 6.30 4.60 35.74
CA ASN A 363 4.94 4.54 36.32
C ASN A 363 3.90 4.63 35.17
N ILE A 364 3.67 3.51 34.48
CA ILE A 364 2.57 3.41 33.52
C ILE A 364 1.29 3.28 34.33
N ARG A 365 0.33 4.15 34.09
CA ARG A 365 -1.03 4.03 34.64
C ARG A 365 -1.77 2.95 33.85
N ILE A 366 -2.32 1.97 34.57
CA ILE A 366 -3.12 0.87 34.03
C ILE A 366 -4.52 1.02 34.50
#